data_97688e259dbbb66a5e0c9280f26cdda7
#
_entry.id   97688e259dbbb66a5e0c9280f26cdda7
#
_cell.length_a   1.000
_cell.length_b   1.000
_cell.length_c   1.000
_cell.angle_alpha   90.00
_cell.angle_beta   90.00
_cell.angle_gamma   90.00
#
_symmetry.space_group_name_H-M   'P 1'
#
loop_
_entity.id
_entity.type
_entity.pdbx_description
1 polymer ?
#
loop_
_entity_poly.entity_id
_entity_poly.type
_entity_poly.pdbx_seq_one_letter_code
_entity_poly.pdbx_strand_id
1 'polypeptide(L)'
;FTNKNLNKLVASKDTINKDNEINLVKEKNDSVPTSTESKENLEKAKEQNNKKTETKSESKLNYIGTEVLREYSADMPSYSKTLDVWEIHKGLDIAAKDGDKIRSILDGTVKSVYSDERYGTSIELSYADNITVIYSGIKENVSLEKGDTVKEGDCIGYVGNTTNVENEDGTHVHVEAYKNDKAINPLSLLE
;
A
#
# COMPACT_ATOMS: atom_id res chain seq x y z
N PHE A 1 6.45 -40.26 41.05
CA PHE A 1 7.87 -40.00 41.33
C PHE A 1 8.21 -38.57 40.97
N THR A 2 8.46 -37.84 41.99
CA THR A 2 8.98 -36.46 42.07
C THR A 2 10.38 -36.35 41.45
N ASN A 3 10.69 -35.25 40.75
CA ASN A 3 11.82 -34.44 41.19
C ASN A 3 11.83 -33.03 40.54
N LYS A 4 11.90 -32.09 41.47
CA LYS A 4 12.29 -30.69 41.39
C LYS A 4 13.75 -30.54 41.00
N ASN A 5 14.07 -29.43 40.29
CA ASN A 5 15.19 -28.54 40.57
C ASN A 5 15.00 -27.30 39.67
N LEU A 6 14.83 -26.33 40.22
CA LEU A 6 15.05 -25.03 40.84
C LEU A 6 16.49 -24.54 40.70
N ASN A 7 16.59 -23.31 40.20
CA ASN A 7 17.58 -22.26 40.44
C ASN A 7 18.99 -22.39 39.87
N LYS A 8 19.37 -21.40 39.04
CA LYS A 8 20.37 -20.45 39.53
C LYS A 8 20.41 -19.17 38.66
N LEU A 9 20.02 -18.10 39.32
CA LEU A 9 20.35 -16.71 39.02
C LEU A 9 21.85 -16.51 39.17
N VAL A 10 22.50 -15.82 38.24
CA VAL A 10 23.69 -15.02 38.55
C VAL A 10 23.66 -13.75 37.75
N ALA A 11 23.50 -12.67 38.46
CA ALA A 11 23.78 -11.32 38.01
C ALA A 11 25.30 -11.06 38.06
N SER A 12 25.82 -10.29 37.14
CA SER A 12 26.98 -9.46 37.41
C SER A 12 26.91 -8.17 36.58
N LYS A 13 27.03 -7.20 37.36
CA LYS A 13 27.13 -5.77 37.28
C LYS A 13 28.41 -5.30 36.63
N ASP A 14 28.25 -4.09 36.07
CA ASP A 14 29.17 -2.95 36.08
C ASP A 14 30.48 -3.02 35.25
N THR A 15 30.60 -2.15 34.26
CA THR A 15 31.59 -1.06 34.37
C THR A 15 31.26 0.09 33.40
N ILE A 16 31.08 1.25 34.00
CA ILE A 16 31.04 2.58 33.42
C ILE A 16 32.49 2.95 33.05
N ASN A 17 32.68 3.56 31.86
CA ASN A 17 33.79 4.50 31.73
C ASN A 17 33.31 5.73 30.91
N LYS A 18 33.38 6.81 31.65
CA LYS A 18 33.32 8.20 31.25
C LYS A 18 34.62 8.60 30.53
N ASP A 19 34.47 9.74 29.90
CA ASP A 19 35.46 10.76 29.54
C ASP A 19 35.93 10.73 28.09
N ASN A 20 35.44 11.68 27.29
CA ASN A 20 36.26 12.83 26.94
C ASN A 20 35.40 13.96 26.33
N GLU A 21 35.52 15.05 27.09
CA GLU A 21 35.03 16.38 26.75
C GLU A 21 35.88 17.09 25.66
N ILE A 22 35.20 18.00 24.96
CA ILE A 22 35.60 19.37 24.57
C ILE A 22 36.65 19.53 23.47
N ASN A 23 36.23 20.17 22.37
CA ASN A 23 36.84 21.45 22.02
C ASN A 23 35.95 22.31 21.15
N LEU A 24 35.62 23.45 21.75
CA LEU A 24 34.97 24.61 21.18
C LEU A 24 36.08 25.52 20.65
N VAL A 25 36.02 25.92 19.39
CA VAL A 25 36.75 27.12 18.96
C VAL A 25 35.80 28.01 18.16
N LYS A 26 35.51 29.14 18.80
CA LYS A 26 35.00 30.37 18.19
C LYS A 26 36.14 31.07 17.47
N GLU A 27 35.89 31.58 16.29
CA GLU A 27 36.44 32.90 15.93
C GLU A 27 35.49 33.65 15.00
N LYS A 28 35.22 34.86 15.44
CA LYS A 28 34.60 35.97 14.74
C LYS A 28 35.62 36.60 13.78
N ASN A 29 35.18 37.18 12.68
CA ASN A 29 35.45 38.59 12.40
C ASN A 29 34.66 39.08 11.19
N ASP A 30 34.02 40.16 11.48
CA ASP A 30 33.50 41.30 10.78
C ASP A 30 34.23 41.72 9.48
N SER A 31 33.46 42.14 8.50
CA SER A 31 33.48 43.54 8.00
C SER A 31 32.57 43.74 6.79
N VAL A 32 31.65 44.67 6.93
CA VAL A 32 30.94 45.40 5.88
C VAL A 32 31.81 46.62 5.55
N PRO A 33 31.83 47.17 4.31
CA PRO A 33 30.90 48.26 4.00
C PRO A 33 30.43 48.37 2.52
N THR A 34 29.17 48.72 2.36
CA THR A 34 28.56 49.96 1.85
C THR A 34 28.72 50.36 0.37
N SER A 35 27.52 50.57 -0.20
CA SER A 35 27.10 51.58 -1.21
C SER A 35 27.45 51.29 -2.68
N THR A 36 26.59 51.48 -3.66
CA THR A 36 25.69 52.59 -3.99
C THR A 36 24.72 52.19 -5.10
N GLU A 37 23.56 52.77 -5.03
CA GLU A 37 22.46 52.98 -5.96
C GLU A 37 22.70 52.82 -7.46
N SER A 38 21.72 52.24 -8.16
CA SER A 38 21.03 52.93 -9.25
C SER A 38 19.69 52.28 -9.55
N LYS A 39 18.65 53.09 -9.47
CA LYS A 39 17.28 52.86 -9.94
C LYS A 39 17.26 52.86 -11.47
N GLU A 40 16.35 52.09 -11.99
CA GLU A 40 15.52 52.24 -13.21
C GLU A 40 15.48 50.94 -14.01
N ASN A 41 14.41 50.24 -14.03
CA ASN A 41 13.32 50.31 -15.00
C ASN A 41 12.21 49.34 -14.63
N LEU A 42 11.05 49.92 -14.38
CA LEU A 42 9.77 49.25 -14.39
C LEU A 42 9.38 48.95 -15.85
N GLU A 43 8.60 47.92 -15.96
CA GLU A 43 7.63 47.59 -17.00
C GLU A 43 7.99 46.49 -18.02
N LYS A 44 7.04 45.58 -18.01
CA LYS A 44 6.65 44.59 -19.01
C LYS A 44 7.25 43.19 -18.83
N ALA A 45 6.50 42.30 -18.18
CA ALA A 45 5.67 41.34 -18.92
C ALA A 45 4.92 40.49 -17.90
N LYS A 46 3.65 40.78 -17.74
CA LYS A 46 2.68 39.80 -17.30
C LYS A 46 2.46 38.82 -18.47
N GLU A 47 3.21 37.78 -18.52
CA GLU A 47 2.85 36.62 -19.29
C GLU A 47 2.40 35.55 -18.30
N GLN A 48 1.09 35.46 -18.19
CA GLN A 48 0.40 34.38 -17.51
C GLN A 48 0.75 33.07 -18.23
N ASN A 49 1.74 32.40 -17.71
CA ASN A 49 1.91 30.99 -18.10
C ASN A 49 0.93 30.17 -17.26
N ASN A 50 -0.32 30.15 -17.77
CA ASN A 50 -1.35 29.25 -17.31
C ASN A 50 -1.00 27.84 -17.80
N LYS A 51 0.03 27.24 -17.19
CA LYS A 51 0.33 25.84 -17.36
C LYS A 51 -0.76 25.09 -16.62
N LYS A 52 -1.89 24.88 -17.32
CA LYS A 52 -2.87 23.87 -16.98
C LYS A 52 -2.10 22.57 -16.82
N THR A 53 -1.79 22.22 -15.60
CA THR A 53 -1.31 20.89 -15.24
C THR A 53 -2.47 19.98 -15.56
N GLU A 54 -2.43 19.38 -16.73
CA GLU A 54 -3.23 18.18 -16.98
C GLU A 54 -2.72 17.16 -15.99
N THR A 55 -3.42 17.00 -14.89
CA THR A 55 -3.31 15.84 -14.02
C THR A 55 -3.71 14.67 -14.90
N LYS A 56 -2.72 13.99 -15.48
CA LYS A 56 -2.87 12.67 -16.04
C LYS A 56 -3.46 11.85 -14.90
N SER A 57 -4.72 11.46 -15.01
CA SER A 57 -5.34 10.54 -14.07
C SER A 57 -4.42 9.31 -14.03
N GLU A 58 -3.72 9.13 -12.91
CA GLU A 58 -2.96 7.90 -12.71
C GLU A 58 -3.99 6.79 -12.66
N SER A 59 -3.79 5.74 -13.44
CA SER A 59 -4.66 4.56 -13.39
C SER A 59 -4.66 4.03 -11.96
N LYS A 60 -5.84 3.79 -11.41
CA LYS A 60 -6.01 3.23 -10.06
C LYS A 60 -5.43 1.81 -9.93
N LEU A 61 -5.09 1.18 -11.04
CA LEU A 61 -4.32 -0.06 -11.05
C LEU A 61 -3.03 0.10 -10.22
N ASN A 62 -2.35 1.26 -10.30
CA ASN A 62 -1.14 1.56 -9.53
C ASN A 62 -1.37 1.66 -8.01
N TYR A 63 -2.61 1.70 -7.55
CA TYR A 63 -2.95 1.63 -6.13
C TYR A 63 -2.82 0.20 -5.59
N ILE A 64 -2.81 -0.79 -6.47
CA ILE A 64 -2.82 -2.21 -6.12
C ILE A 64 -1.54 -2.89 -6.58
N GLY A 65 -1.10 -2.64 -7.82
CA GLY A 65 0.08 -3.28 -8.40
C GLY A 65 0.50 -2.64 -9.70
N THR A 66 1.10 -3.41 -10.60
CA THR A 66 1.78 -2.89 -11.80
C THR A 66 1.11 -3.27 -13.11
N GLU A 67 0.64 -4.51 -13.25
CA GLU A 67 0.06 -5.07 -14.46
C GLU A 67 -0.93 -6.18 -14.14
N VAL A 68 -1.83 -6.47 -15.07
CA VAL A 68 -2.79 -7.57 -14.95
C VAL A 68 -2.11 -8.88 -15.35
N LEU A 69 -2.12 -9.86 -14.45
CA LEU A 69 -1.61 -11.21 -14.70
C LEU A 69 -2.70 -12.14 -15.23
N ARG A 70 -3.88 -12.06 -14.65
CA ARG A 70 -5.04 -12.87 -15.02
C ARG A 70 -6.30 -12.02 -14.98
N GLU A 71 -7.04 -12.04 -16.07
CA GLU A 71 -8.24 -11.22 -16.23
C GLU A 71 -9.46 -11.87 -15.55
N TYR A 72 -10.42 -11.01 -15.19
CA TYR A 72 -11.76 -11.45 -14.81
C TYR A 72 -12.42 -12.16 -15.98
N SER A 73 -13.01 -13.32 -15.71
CA SER A 73 -13.78 -14.07 -16.71
C SER A 73 -15.11 -14.55 -16.12
N ALA A 74 -16.21 -14.02 -16.63
CA ALA A 74 -17.57 -14.41 -16.20
C ALA A 74 -18.11 -15.63 -16.97
N ASP A 75 -17.83 -15.67 -18.28
CA ASP A 75 -18.51 -16.56 -19.22
C ASP A 75 -17.55 -17.56 -19.89
N MET A 76 -16.26 -17.25 -19.92
CA MET A 76 -15.25 -18.10 -20.55
C MET A 76 -14.25 -18.58 -19.52
N PRO A 77 -14.07 -19.91 -19.35
CA PRO A 77 -13.05 -20.41 -18.45
C PRO A 77 -11.65 -19.96 -18.84
N SER A 78 -10.84 -19.57 -17.87
CA SER A 78 -9.41 -19.36 -17.98
C SER A 78 -8.65 -20.51 -17.32
N TYR A 79 -7.46 -20.82 -17.81
CA TYR A 79 -6.66 -21.91 -17.27
C TYR A 79 -5.97 -21.47 -15.96
N SER A 80 -6.20 -22.23 -14.89
CA SER A 80 -5.48 -22.09 -13.62
C SER A 80 -4.25 -22.97 -13.64
N LYS A 81 -3.06 -22.36 -13.56
CA LYS A 81 -1.79 -23.12 -13.53
C LYS A 81 -1.64 -23.90 -12.23
N THR A 82 -2.01 -23.28 -11.11
CA THR A 82 -1.90 -23.87 -9.78
C THR A 82 -2.79 -25.10 -9.62
N LEU A 83 -4.02 -25.02 -10.13
CA LEU A 83 -5.01 -26.10 -9.99
C LEU A 83 -5.01 -27.09 -11.17
N ASP A 84 -4.32 -26.77 -12.27
CA ASP A 84 -4.29 -27.56 -13.52
C ASP A 84 -5.70 -27.82 -14.08
N VAL A 85 -6.56 -26.78 -14.05
CA VAL A 85 -7.94 -26.86 -14.55
C VAL A 85 -8.37 -25.60 -15.28
N TRP A 86 -9.42 -25.72 -16.09
CA TRP A 86 -10.13 -24.59 -16.67
C TRP A 86 -11.28 -24.18 -15.75
N GLU A 87 -11.28 -22.94 -15.28
CA GLU A 87 -12.28 -22.42 -14.35
C GLU A 87 -12.70 -20.98 -14.67
N ILE A 88 -13.85 -20.58 -14.17
CA ILE A 88 -14.29 -19.19 -14.17
C ILE A 88 -13.48 -18.42 -13.13
N HIS A 89 -12.76 -17.41 -13.56
CA HIS A 89 -11.98 -16.54 -12.69
C HIS A 89 -12.81 -15.30 -12.32
N LYS A 90 -13.28 -15.25 -11.08
CA LYS A 90 -14.17 -14.18 -10.60
C LYS A 90 -13.44 -12.91 -10.17
N GLY A 91 -12.13 -12.93 -10.18
CA GLY A 91 -11.26 -11.82 -9.79
C GLY A 91 -10.43 -11.27 -10.94
N LEU A 92 -9.61 -10.31 -10.59
CA LEU A 92 -8.56 -9.74 -11.41
C LEU A 92 -7.26 -9.88 -10.63
N ASP A 93 -6.27 -10.60 -11.17
CA ASP A 93 -4.98 -10.76 -10.51
C ASP A 93 -4.03 -9.68 -11.00
N ILE A 94 -3.52 -8.90 -10.08
CA ILE A 94 -2.66 -7.74 -10.36
C ILE A 94 -1.28 -8.00 -9.77
N ALA A 95 -0.25 -8.05 -10.64
CA ALA A 95 1.14 -8.25 -10.24
C ALA A 95 1.59 -7.19 -9.23
N ALA A 96 2.21 -7.64 -8.15
CA ALA A 96 2.77 -6.79 -7.13
C ALA A 96 3.94 -7.48 -6.44
N LYS A 97 4.74 -6.75 -5.68
CA LYS A 97 5.85 -7.32 -4.91
C LYS A 97 5.45 -7.53 -3.47
N ASP A 98 5.97 -8.58 -2.85
CA ASP A 98 5.77 -8.80 -1.42
C ASP A 98 6.15 -7.56 -0.61
N GLY A 99 5.23 -7.09 0.21
CA GLY A 99 5.39 -5.89 1.03
C GLY A 99 5.02 -4.57 0.36
N ASP A 100 4.64 -4.56 -0.92
CA ASP A 100 4.12 -3.35 -1.55
C ASP A 100 2.82 -2.91 -0.87
N LYS A 101 2.56 -1.61 -0.87
CA LYS A 101 1.33 -1.05 -0.31
C LYS A 101 0.16 -1.27 -1.25
N ILE A 102 -0.93 -1.77 -0.70
CA ILE A 102 -2.23 -1.80 -1.37
C ILE A 102 -3.02 -0.59 -0.87
N ARG A 103 -3.63 0.15 -1.80
CA ARG A 103 -4.41 1.36 -1.50
C ARG A 103 -5.87 1.19 -1.90
N SER A 104 -6.75 1.84 -1.15
CA SER A 104 -8.16 1.89 -1.50
C SER A 104 -8.37 2.65 -2.82
N ILE A 105 -9.15 2.07 -3.72
CA ILE A 105 -9.45 2.67 -5.03
C ILE A 105 -10.56 3.74 -4.97
N LEU A 106 -11.31 3.80 -3.88
CA LEU A 106 -12.41 4.73 -3.64
C LEU A 106 -12.54 5.03 -2.14
N ASP A 107 -13.31 6.05 -1.79
CA ASP A 107 -13.74 6.32 -0.42
C ASP A 107 -14.70 5.23 0.05
N GLY A 108 -14.45 4.60 1.19
CA GLY A 108 -15.26 3.48 1.64
C GLY A 108 -15.20 3.17 3.14
N THR A 109 -15.78 2.04 3.48
CA THR A 109 -15.80 1.50 4.84
C THR A 109 -15.41 0.03 4.82
N VAL A 110 -14.59 -0.38 5.77
CA VAL A 110 -14.21 -1.77 5.95
C VAL A 110 -15.44 -2.58 6.37
N LYS A 111 -15.82 -3.54 5.55
CA LYS A 111 -16.93 -4.46 5.81
C LYS A 111 -16.47 -5.68 6.60
N SER A 112 -15.31 -6.23 6.25
CA SER A 112 -14.67 -7.32 6.97
C SER A 112 -13.19 -7.44 6.64
N VAL A 113 -12.43 -8.02 7.58
CA VAL A 113 -11.08 -8.54 7.38
C VAL A 113 -11.12 -10.01 7.83
N TYR A 114 -10.67 -10.91 6.99
CA TYR A 114 -10.72 -12.34 7.27
C TYR A 114 -9.57 -13.07 6.57
N SER A 115 -9.38 -14.34 6.92
CA SER A 115 -8.43 -15.22 6.27
C SER A 115 -9.08 -16.56 5.96
N ASP A 116 -8.76 -17.11 4.79
CA ASP A 116 -9.19 -18.44 4.38
C ASP A 116 -8.04 -19.22 3.72
N GLU A 117 -8.28 -20.54 3.49
CA GLU A 117 -7.25 -21.43 2.95
C GLU A 117 -6.99 -21.23 1.45
N ARG A 118 -7.87 -20.55 0.72
CA ARG A 118 -7.75 -20.36 -0.74
C ARG A 118 -6.95 -19.11 -1.07
N TYR A 119 -7.40 -17.97 -0.58
CA TYR A 119 -6.88 -16.65 -0.94
C TYR A 119 -6.08 -15.99 0.17
N GLY A 120 -5.93 -16.67 1.34
CA GLY A 120 -5.23 -16.13 2.49
C GLY A 120 -5.98 -14.96 3.12
N THR A 121 -5.25 -13.94 3.55
CA THR A 121 -5.86 -12.78 4.20
C THR A 121 -6.47 -11.83 3.17
N SER A 122 -7.70 -11.42 3.46
CA SER A 122 -8.51 -10.56 2.60
C SER A 122 -9.10 -9.40 3.39
N ILE A 123 -9.25 -8.26 2.73
CA ILE A 123 -10.02 -7.11 3.23
C ILE A 123 -11.17 -6.82 2.26
N GLU A 124 -12.37 -6.70 2.79
CA GLU A 124 -13.57 -6.35 2.04
C GLU A 124 -13.98 -4.93 2.36
N LEU A 125 -14.07 -4.09 1.34
CA LEU A 125 -14.48 -2.69 1.43
C LEU A 125 -15.83 -2.47 0.75
N SER A 126 -16.70 -1.73 1.44
CA SER A 126 -17.96 -1.24 0.89
C SER A 126 -17.80 0.20 0.45
N TYR A 127 -18.17 0.48 -0.78
CA TYR A 127 -18.13 1.79 -1.42
C TYR A 127 -19.53 2.32 -1.72
N ALA A 128 -19.63 3.55 -2.22
CA ALA A 128 -20.87 4.10 -2.71
C ALA A 128 -21.49 3.25 -3.84
N ASP A 129 -22.75 3.49 -4.18
CA ASP A 129 -23.48 2.82 -5.26
C ASP A 129 -23.57 1.29 -5.14
N ASN A 130 -23.58 0.78 -3.89
CA ASN A 130 -23.59 -0.66 -3.58
C ASN A 130 -22.46 -1.44 -4.23
N ILE A 131 -21.28 -0.83 -4.30
CA ILE A 131 -20.07 -1.48 -4.76
C ILE A 131 -19.36 -2.08 -3.55
N THR A 132 -18.94 -3.33 -3.69
CA THR A 132 -18.06 -4.02 -2.74
C THR A 132 -16.84 -4.52 -3.49
N VAL A 133 -15.65 -4.32 -2.92
CA VAL A 133 -14.40 -4.84 -3.46
C VAL A 133 -13.68 -5.64 -2.39
N ILE A 134 -13.18 -6.81 -2.78
CA ILE A 134 -12.39 -7.69 -1.94
C ILE A 134 -10.96 -7.69 -2.49
N TYR A 135 -10.00 -7.44 -1.61
CA TYR A 135 -8.57 -7.51 -1.90
C TYR A 135 -8.00 -8.69 -1.13
N SER A 136 -7.47 -9.67 -1.82
CA SER A 136 -6.92 -10.90 -1.25
C SER A 136 -5.43 -11.04 -1.55
N GLY A 137 -4.74 -11.93 -0.86
CA GLY A 137 -3.30 -12.08 -0.99
C GLY A 137 -2.51 -11.05 -0.18
N ILE A 138 -3.10 -10.48 0.86
CA ILE A 138 -2.48 -9.48 1.73
C ILE A 138 -1.83 -10.11 2.95
N LYS A 139 -0.89 -9.39 3.59
CA LYS A 139 -0.24 -9.83 4.83
C LYS A 139 -1.23 -9.89 5.98
N GLU A 140 -1.04 -10.84 6.90
CA GLU A 140 -1.92 -11.06 8.04
C GLU A 140 -2.03 -9.87 9.02
N ASN A 141 -1.02 -9.00 9.05
CA ASN A 141 -0.95 -7.86 9.96
C ASN A 141 -1.73 -6.63 9.45
N VAL A 142 -2.98 -6.82 9.05
CA VAL A 142 -3.89 -5.72 8.70
C VAL A 142 -4.25 -4.95 9.96
N SER A 143 -4.07 -3.62 9.93
CA SER A 143 -4.38 -2.74 11.07
C SER A 143 -5.82 -2.20 11.05
N LEU A 144 -6.54 -2.41 9.96
CA LEU A 144 -7.93 -1.96 9.79
C LEU A 144 -8.89 -3.00 10.35
N GLU A 145 -9.98 -2.51 10.94
CA GLU A 145 -11.05 -3.32 11.51
C GLU A 145 -12.41 -2.98 10.87
N LYS A 146 -13.37 -3.89 11.03
CA LYS A 146 -14.73 -3.66 10.53
C LYS A 146 -15.32 -2.35 11.07
N GLY A 147 -15.77 -1.50 10.18
CA GLY A 147 -16.36 -0.19 10.48
C GLY A 147 -15.41 0.98 10.29
N ASP A 148 -14.09 0.73 10.10
CA ASP A 148 -13.16 1.78 9.78
C ASP A 148 -13.46 2.40 8.42
N THR A 149 -13.27 3.71 8.31
CA THR A 149 -13.43 4.44 7.06
C THR A 149 -12.08 4.68 6.41
N VAL A 150 -12.04 4.55 5.09
CA VAL A 150 -10.86 4.81 4.27
C VAL A 150 -11.18 5.81 3.17
N LYS A 151 -10.19 6.58 2.77
CA LYS A 151 -10.25 7.46 1.60
C LYS A 151 -9.56 6.82 0.41
N GLU A 152 -9.93 7.27 -0.78
CA GLU A 152 -9.18 6.91 -1.99
C GLU A 152 -7.69 7.19 -1.80
N GLY A 153 -6.85 6.20 -2.09
CA GLY A 153 -5.40 6.27 -1.93
C GLY A 153 -4.86 5.91 -0.53
N ASP A 154 -5.72 5.75 0.48
CA ASP A 154 -5.30 5.30 1.81
C ASP A 154 -4.73 3.87 1.74
N CYS A 155 -3.70 3.59 2.53
CA CYS A 155 -3.13 2.26 2.64
C CYS A 155 -4.10 1.35 3.40
N ILE A 156 -4.54 0.26 2.76
CA ILE A 156 -5.45 -0.73 3.34
C ILE A 156 -4.76 -2.03 3.75
N GLY A 157 -3.52 -2.23 3.33
CA GLY A 157 -2.74 -3.41 3.64
C GLY A 157 -1.44 -3.46 2.84
N TYR A 158 -0.77 -4.58 2.94
CA TYR A 158 0.48 -4.86 2.23
C TYR A 158 0.38 -6.19 1.51
N VAL A 159 0.94 -6.26 0.31
CA VAL A 159 0.99 -7.48 -0.49
C VAL A 159 1.70 -8.58 0.28
N GLY A 160 1.08 -9.74 0.36
CA GLY A 160 1.65 -10.98 0.86
C GLY A 160 1.80 -12.01 -0.27
N ASN A 161 2.15 -13.22 0.09
CA ASN A 161 2.17 -14.37 -0.83
C ASN A 161 1.29 -15.46 -0.22
N THR A 162 -0.02 -15.18 -0.12
CA THR A 162 -0.97 -15.98 0.66
C THR A 162 -2.05 -16.64 -0.19
N THR A 163 -2.09 -16.38 -1.52
CA THR A 163 -3.06 -16.98 -2.45
C THR A 163 -2.66 -18.41 -2.82
N ASN A 164 -3.12 -19.40 -2.05
CA ASN A 164 -2.75 -20.81 -2.28
C ASN A 164 -3.28 -21.38 -3.61
N VAL A 165 -4.47 -20.96 -4.03
CA VAL A 165 -5.10 -21.46 -5.27
C VAL A 165 -4.54 -20.82 -6.54
N GLU A 166 -3.69 -19.80 -6.40
CA GLU A 166 -3.05 -19.04 -7.48
C GLU A 166 -1.55 -18.88 -7.29
N ASN A 167 -0.97 -19.76 -6.48
CA ASN A 167 0.44 -19.68 -6.08
C ASN A 167 1.43 -19.71 -7.26
N GLU A 168 1.10 -20.40 -8.36
CA GLU A 168 1.96 -20.48 -9.54
C GLU A 168 1.86 -19.25 -10.47
N ASP A 169 0.95 -18.33 -10.21
CA ASP A 169 0.81 -17.09 -10.98
C ASP A 169 1.77 -15.97 -10.50
N GLY A 170 2.57 -16.26 -9.46
CA GLY A 170 3.51 -15.32 -8.86
C GLY A 170 2.86 -14.45 -7.79
N THR A 171 3.64 -13.52 -7.22
CA THR A 171 3.13 -12.63 -6.17
C THR A 171 2.20 -11.58 -6.77
N HIS A 172 0.97 -11.55 -6.29
CA HIS A 172 -0.09 -10.67 -6.80
C HIS A 172 -1.12 -10.34 -5.73
N VAL A 173 -2.01 -9.43 -6.06
CA VAL A 173 -3.25 -9.17 -5.33
C VAL A 173 -4.41 -9.67 -6.17
N HIS A 174 -5.20 -10.59 -5.63
CA HIS A 174 -6.45 -11.02 -6.22
C HIS A 174 -7.56 -10.05 -5.82
N VAL A 175 -8.23 -9.44 -6.80
CA VAL A 175 -9.25 -8.41 -6.58
C VAL A 175 -10.58 -8.88 -7.14
N GLU A 176 -11.60 -8.99 -6.29
CA GLU A 176 -12.98 -9.22 -6.73
C GLU A 176 -13.81 -7.94 -6.56
N ALA A 177 -14.74 -7.70 -7.46
CA ALA A 177 -15.67 -6.58 -7.37
C ALA A 177 -17.12 -7.03 -7.58
N TYR A 178 -18.01 -6.41 -6.81
CA TYR A 178 -19.43 -6.67 -6.85
C TYR A 178 -20.21 -5.35 -6.90
N LYS A 179 -21.29 -5.31 -7.66
CA LYS A 179 -22.27 -4.23 -7.66
C LYS A 179 -23.66 -4.81 -7.46
N ASN A 180 -24.36 -4.38 -6.41
CA ASN A 180 -25.65 -4.95 -6.00
C ASN A 180 -25.56 -6.50 -5.86
N ASP A 181 -24.50 -6.98 -5.21
CA ASP A 181 -24.18 -8.41 -4.97
C ASP A 181 -23.95 -9.26 -6.24
N LYS A 182 -23.81 -8.62 -7.40
CA LYS A 182 -23.44 -9.29 -8.65
C LYS A 182 -21.97 -9.01 -8.99
N ALA A 183 -21.22 -10.05 -9.29
CA ALA A 183 -19.84 -9.91 -9.71
C ALA A 183 -19.73 -9.05 -10.97
N ILE A 184 -18.78 -8.14 -10.97
CA ILE A 184 -18.42 -7.28 -12.11
C ILE A 184 -16.92 -7.37 -12.35
N ASN A 185 -16.48 -6.99 -13.55
CA ASN A 185 -15.06 -6.91 -13.85
C ASN A 185 -14.41 -5.79 -13.04
N PRO A 186 -13.45 -6.10 -12.11
CA PRO A 186 -12.80 -5.09 -11.30
C PRO A 186 -12.08 -4.01 -12.12
N LEU A 187 -11.61 -4.34 -13.32
CA LEU A 187 -10.91 -3.41 -14.20
C LEU A 187 -11.73 -2.14 -14.47
N SER A 188 -13.07 -2.27 -14.54
CA SER A 188 -13.97 -1.13 -14.75
C SER A 188 -13.97 -0.08 -13.61
N LEU A 189 -13.38 -0.40 -12.46
CA LEU A 189 -13.23 0.51 -11.32
C LEU A 189 -11.85 1.15 -11.25
N LEU A 190 -10.89 0.66 -12.07
CA LEU A 190 -9.48 1.04 -12.05
C LEU A 190 -9.08 2.01 -13.19
N GLU A 191 -9.98 2.24 -14.13
CA GLU A 191 -9.83 3.15 -15.27
C GLU A 191 -10.13 4.60 -14.91
#